data_e4a89bf57d76db793469da6c4e1b8f8b
#
_entry.id   e4a89bf57d76db793469da6c4e1b8f8b
#
_cell.length_a   1.000
_cell.length_b   1.000
_cell.length_c   1.000
_cell.angle_alpha   90.00
_cell.angle_beta   90.00
_cell.angle_gamma   90.00
#
_symmetry.space_group_name_H-M   'P 1'
#
loop_
_entity.id
_entity.type
_entity.pdbx_description
1 polymer ?
#
loop_
_entity_poly.entity_id
_entity_poly.type
_entity_poly.pdbx_seq_one_letter_code
_entity_poly.pdbx_strand_id
1 'polypeptide(L)'
;HKAFTSVAIATLCMLLYVSFRFQLAYGIAAIIALLHDVLVVFAVYAVLRIPLNSPFVAAMLTVVGYSINDTIVIFDRVREELGGRRSNLEEVVNKSISQTLKRSINTSLTTLLAILSLYIMGVESIREFTLPLLAGITVGTYSSVCIAGSLWVILTKKLRKA
;
A
#
# COMPACT_ATOMS: atom_id res chain seq x y z
N HIS A 1 14.35 4.92 19.69
CA HIS A 1 13.55 6.15 19.58
C HIS A 1 13.62 6.78 18.17
N LYS A 2 14.83 7.02 17.59
CA LYS A 2 15.00 7.68 16.29
C LYS A 2 14.30 6.93 15.12
N ALA A 3 14.35 5.61 15.11
CA ALA A 3 13.72 4.80 14.09
C ALA A 3 12.19 4.95 14.08
N PHE A 4 11.57 4.90 15.25
CA PHE A 4 10.12 5.07 15.41
C PHE A 4 9.66 6.47 15.00
N THR A 5 10.42 7.51 15.38
CA THR A 5 10.12 8.88 14.97
C THR A 5 10.24 9.07 13.46
N SER A 6 11.21 8.44 12.79
CA SER A 6 11.37 8.51 11.34
C SER A 6 10.17 7.87 10.61
N VAL A 7 9.71 6.71 11.07
CA VAL A 7 8.51 6.04 10.51
C VAL A 7 7.28 6.93 10.72
N ALA A 8 7.09 7.47 11.92
CA ALA A 8 5.95 8.32 12.23
C ALA A 8 5.92 9.60 11.37
N ILE A 9 7.07 10.27 11.21
CA ILE A 9 7.20 11.47 10.37
C ILE A 9 6.92 11.13 8.90
N ALA A 10 7.51 10.07 8.37
CA ALA A 10 7.31 9.67 6.98
C ALA A 10 5.83 9.33 6.71
N THR A 11 5.21 8.55 7.60
CA THR A 11 3.79 8.22 7.52
C THR A 11 2.93 9.49 7.57
N LEU A 12 3.22 10.42 8.49
CA LEU A 12 2.50 11.69 8.60
C LEU A 12 2.63 12.52 7.30
N CYS A 13 3.82 12.65 6.75
CA CYS A 13 4.04 13.36 5.48
C CYS A 13 3.26 12.72 4.32
N MET A 14 3.25 11.37 4.24
CA MET A 14 2.45 10.65 3.24
C MET A 14 0.96 10.89 3.43
N LEU A 15 0.46 10.88 4.66
CA LEU A 15 -0.94 11.16 4.98
C LEU A 15 -1.33 12.58 4.59
N LEU A 16 -0.49 13.56 4.89
CA LEU A 16 -0.71 14.95 4.48
C LEU A 16 -0.76 15.09 2.96
N TYR A 17 0.18 14.45 2.24
CA TYR A 17 0.20 14.43 0.79
C TYR A 17 -1.10 13.84 0.20
N VAL A 18 -1.51 12.66 0.67
CA VAL A 18 -2.73 12.00 0.18
C VAL A 18 -3.98 12.80 0.52
N SER A 19 -4.07 13.38 1.73
CA SER A 19 -5.20 14.21 2.16
C SER A 19 -5.32 15.50 1.35
N PHE A 20 -4.19 16.10 0.98
CA PHE A 20 -4.16 17.31 0.15
C PHE A 20 -4.48 17.00 -1.33
N ARG A 21 -3.98 15.88 -1.84
CA ARG A 21 -4.14 15.46 -3.23
C ARG A 21 -5.52 14.88 -3.53
N PHE A 22 -6.15 14.21 -2.54
CA PHE A 22 -7.41 13.47 -2.69
C PHE A 22 -8.46 13.93 -1.66
N GLN A 23 -9.74 13.65 -1.94
CA GLN A 23 -10.84 13.85 -1.00
C GLN A 23 -10.69 12.92 0.22
N LEU A 24 -11.25 13.31 1.36
CA LEU A 24 -11.13 12.60 2.64
C LEU A 24 -11.42 11.09 2.57
N ALA A 25 -12.42 10.68 1.77
CA ALA A 25 -12.77 9.27 1.63
C ALA A 25 -11.62 8.42 1.05
N TYR A 26 -10.89 8.95 0.08
CA TYR A 26 -9.71 8.28 -0.49
C TYR A 26 -8.58 8.18 0.53
N GLY A 27 -8.32 9.28 1.26
CA GLY A 27 -7.29 9.33 2.29
C GLY A 27 -7.53 8.29 3.39
N ILE A 28 -8.74 8.23 3.93
CA ILE A 28 -9.10 7.26 4.98
C ILE A 28 -8.97 5.82 4.47
N ALA A 29 -9.44 5.53 3.26
CA ALA A 29 -9.33 4.19 2.68
C ALA A 29 -7.85 3.77 2.48
N ALA A 30 -7.00 4.69 2.00
CA ALA A 30 -5.57 4.46 1.84
C ALA A 30 -4.87 4.20 3.19
N ILE A 31 -5.19 4.97 4.23
CA ILE A 31 -4.63 4.80 5.57
C ILE A 31 -4.96 3.43 6.14
N ILE A 32 -6.21 2.98 6.03
CA ILE A 32 -6.64 1.69 6.55
C ILE A 32 -5.94 0.55 5.80
N ALA A 33 -5.80 0.65 4.48
CA ALA A 33 -5.05 -0.32 3.68
C ALA A 33 -3.56 -0.36 4.09
N LEU A 34 -2.92 0.79 4.29
CA LEU A 34 -1.54 0.87 4.77
C LEU A 34 -1.36 0.28 6.17
N LEU A 35 -2.29 0.55 7.09
CA LEU A 35 -2.26 -0.05 8.43
C LEU A 35 -2.33 -1.58 8.35
N HIS A 36 -3.20 -2.11 7.50
CA HIS A 36 -3.27 -3.55 7.25
C HIS A 36 -1.91 -4.09 6.77
N ASP A 37 -1.26 -3.46 5.79
CA ASP A 37 0.02 -3.91 5.24
C ASP A 37 1.13 -3.90 6.30
N VAL A 38 1.20 -2.82 7.08
CA VAL A 38 2.14 -2.69 8.21
C VAL A 38 1.92 -3.81 9.22
N LEU A 39 0.67 -4.08 9.61
CA LEU A 39 0.34 -5.12 10.58
C LEU A 39 0.71 -6.52 10.07
N VAL A 40 0.49 -6.80 8.78
CA VAL A 40 0.86 -8.09 8.19
C VAL A 40 2.38 -8.26 8.18
N VAL A 41 3.16 -7.24 7.83
CA VAL A 41 4.63 -7.32 7.89
C VAL A 41 5.11 -7.53 9.32
N PHE A 42 4.54 -6.83 10.30
CA PHE A 42 4.82 -7.10 11.72
C PHE A 42 4.48 -8.53 12.14
N ALA A 43 3.35 -9.05 11.69
CA ALA A 43 2.96 -10.43 11.96
C ALA A 43 3.97 -11.44 11.38
N VAL A 44 4.45 -11.20 10.15
CA VAL A 44 5.50 -12.04 9.54
C VAL A 44 6.77 -12.03 10.40
N TYR A 45 7.20 -10.85 10.88
CA TYR A 45 8.38 -10.74 11.76
C TYR A 45 8.18 -11.47 13.08
N ALA A 46 7.01 -11.31 13.70
CA ALA A 46 6.68 -11.99 14.96
C ALA A 46 6.67 -13.52 14.80
N VAL A 47 6.06 -14.03 13.73
CA VAL A 47 5.98 -15.48 13.45
C VAL A 47 7.36 -16.07 13.17
N LEU A 48 8.18 -15.39 12.36
CA LEU A 48 9.52 -15.83 12.00
C LEU A 48 10.57 -15.51 13.07
N ARG A 49 10.19 -14.82 14.16
CA ARG A 49 11.07 -14.42 15.27
C ARG A 49 12.30 -13.64 14.81
N ILE A 50 12.13 -12.79 13.79
CA ILE A 50 13.21 -11.95 13.26
C ILE A 50 13.38 -10.72 14.15
N PRO A 51 14.61 -10.34 14.51
CA PRO A 51 14.84 -9.17 15.36
C PRO A 51 14.47 -7.87 14.65
N LEU A 52 13.86 -6.93 15.39
CA LEU A 52 13.55 -5.59 14.91
C LEU A 52 14.80 -4.72 14.98
N ASN A 53 15.47 -4.59 13.85
CA ASN A 53 16.72 -3.84 13.70
C ASN A 53 16.58 -2.63 12.75
N SER A 54 17.67 -1.91 12.49
CA SER A 54 17.65 -0.76 11.56
C SER A 54 17.22 -1.13 10.14
N PRO A 55 17.66 -2.26 9.55
CA PRO A 55 17.15 -2.76 8.27
C PRO A 55 15.63 -2.93 8.22
N PHE A 56 15.00 -3.39 9.31
CA PHE A 56 13.54 -3.50 9.40
C PHE A 56 12.85 -2.15 9.18
N VAL A 57 13.35 -1.08 9.83
CA VAL A 57 12.75 0.26 9.69
C VAL A 57 12.82 0.75 8.25
N ALA A 58 13.97 0.57 7.59
CA ALA A 58 14.14 0.94 6.19
C ALA A 58 13.20 0.12 5.28
N ALA A 59 13.06 -1.18 5.53
CA ALA A 59 12.13 -2.04 4.81
C ALA A 59 10.67 -1.59 4.98
N MET A 60 10.26 -1.26 6.21
CA MET A 60 8.91 -0.78 6.49
C MET A 60 8.58 0.52 5.76
N LEU A 61 9.50 1.48 5.75
CA LEU A 61 9.33 2.73 5.01
C LEU A 61 9.19 2.49 3.51
N THR A 62 9.98 1.55 2.97
CA THR A 62 9.91 1.16 1.57
C THR A 62 8.58 0.49 1.23
N VAL A 63 8.09 -0.42 2.08
CA VAL A 63 6.80 -1.10 1.91
C VAL A 63 5.66 -0.08 1.92
N VAL A 64 5.64 0.83 2.88
CA VAL A 64 4.64 1.89 2.98
C VAL A 64 4.64 2.76 1.72
N GLY A 65 5.82 3.19 1.25
CA GLY A 65 5.95 3.98 0.03
C GLY A 65 5.51 3.22 -1.23
N TYR A 66 5.79 1.93 -1.30
CA TYR A 66 5.40 1.08 -2.42
C TYR A 66 3.88 0.83 -2.46
N SER A 67 3.29 0.47 -1.32
CA SER A 67 1.85 0.21 -1.20
C SER A 67 1.02 1.46 -1.50
N ILE A 68 1.40 2.63 -0.97
CA ILE A 68 0.67 3.86 -1.25
C ILE A 68 0.72 4.26 -2.73
N ASN A 69 1.84 4.01 -3.41
CA ASN A 69 1.97 4.32 -4.83
C ASN A 69 0.96 3.54 -5.68
N ASP A 70 0.76 2.27 -5.41
CA ASP A 70 -0.20 1.43 -6.13
C ASP A 70 -1.64 1.84 -5.83
N THR A 71 -1.96 2.13 -4.58
CA THR A 71 -3.26 2.66 -4.15
C THR A 71 -3.59 3.99 -4.83
N ILE A 72 -2.61 4.90 -4.95
CA ILE A 72 -2.78 6.20 -5.64
C ILE A 72 -3.13 5.98 -7.12
N VAL A 73 -2.46 5.07 -7.81
CA VAL A 73 -2.74 4.77 -9.22
C VAL A 73 -4.18 4.31 -9.43
N ILE A 74 -4.67 3.42 -8.55
CA ILE A 74 -6.07 2.95 -8.60
C ILE A 74 -7.03 4.12 -8.33
N PHE A 75 -6.76 4.94 -7.33
CA PHE A 75 -7.63 6.07 -6.96
C PHE A 75 -7.63 7.20 -8.00
N ASP A 76 -6.51 7.49 -8.64
CA ASP A 76 -6.48 8.42 -9.78
C ASP A 76 -7.38 7.91 -10.91
N ARG A 77 -7.34 6.61 -11.21
CA ARG A 77 -8.22 6.03 -12.22
C ARG A 77 -9.70 6.06 -11.82
N VAL A 78 -10.00 5.77 -10.57
CA VAL A 78 -11.37 5.91 -10.03
C VAL A 78 -11.88 7.33 -10.18
N ARG A 79 -11.04 8.32 -9.91
CA ARG A 79 -11.38 9.74 -10.05
C ARG A 79 -11.64 10.13 -11.52
N GLU A 80 -10.84 9.64 -12.44
CA GLU A 80 -11.03 9.85 -13.88
C GLU A 80 -12.36 9.26 -14.37
N GLU A 81 -12.66 8.01 -14.00
CA GLU A 81 -13.89 7.31 -14.40
C GLU A 81 -15.15 7.92 -13.76
N LEU A 82 -15.04 8.52 -12.58
CA LEU A 82 -16.16 9.23 -11.95
C LEU A 82 -16.62 10.47 -12.71
N GLY A 83 -15.72 11.20 -13.36
CA GLY A 83 -15.90 12.28 -14.34
C GLY A 83 -17.22 13.08 -14.35
N GLY A 84 -17.85 13.30 -13.19
CA GLY A 84 -19.12 14.03 -13.06
C GLY A 84 -20.40 13.23 -13.36
N ARG A 85 -20.32 11.94 -13.64
CA ARG A 85 -21.48 11.08 -13.87
C ARG A 85 -22.01 10.51 -12.54
N ARG A 86 -23.36 10.42 -12.41
CA ARG A 86 -24.03 9.62 -11.38
C ARG A 86 -23.92 8.13 -11.73
N SER A 87 -22.72 7.59 -11.73
CA SER A 87 -22.47 6.17 -11.98
C SER A 87 -22.48 5.37 -10.68
N ASN A 88 -22.74 4.09 -10.80
CA ASN A 88 -22.64 3.17 -9.67
C ASN A 88 -21.19 3.10 -9.19
N LEU A 89 -20.92 3.48 -7.93
CA LEU A 89 -19.57 3.55 -7.37
C LEU A 89 -18.83 2.21 -7.46
N GLU A 90 -19.54 1.10 -7.28
CA GLU A 90 -18.96 -0.25 -7.36
C GLU A 90 -18.50 -0.57 -8.78
N GLU A 91 -19.29 -0.21 -9.78
CA GLU A 91 -18.95 -0.43 -11.18
C GLU A 91 -17.73 0.39 -11.60
N VAL A 92 -17.68 1.65 -11.16
CA VAL A 92 -16.53 2.55 -11.41
C VAL A 92 -15.24 1.98 -10.81
N VAL A 93 -15.29 1.52 -9.55
CA VAL A 93 -14.11 0.94 -8.89
C VAL A 93 -13.67 -0.35 -9.57
N ASN A 94 -14.59 -1.26 -9.86
CA ASN A 94 -14.26 -2.52 -10.54
C ASN A 94 -13.65 -2.28 -11.93
N LYS A 95 -14.20 -1.34 -12.70
CA LYS A 95 -13.64 -0.93 -13.99
C LYS A 95 -12.24 -0.35 -13.84
N SER A 96 -12.05 0.56 -12.89
CA SER A 96 -10.76 1.21 -12.63
C SER A 96 -9.68 0.22 -12.22
N ILE A 97 -10.01 -0.71 -11.32
CA ILE A 97 -9.12 -1.81 -10.91
C ILE A 97 -8.76 -2.66 -12.13
N SER A 98 -9.74 -3.10 -12.93
CA SER A 98 -9.48 -3.92 -14.11
C SER A 98 -8.53 -3.23 -15.10
N GLN A 99 -8.64 -1.92 -15.27
CA GLN A 99 -7.79 -1.15 -16.17
C GLN A 99 -6.36 -0.95 -15.65
N THR A 100 -6.18 -0.87 -14.33
CA THR A 100 -4.87 -0.66 -13.68
C THR A 100 -4.19 -1.97 -13.29
N LEU A 101 -4.93 -3.07 -13.17
CA LEU A 101 -4.46 -4.35 -12.64
C LEU A 101 -3.21 -4.88 -13.37
N LYS A 102 -3.19 -4.83 -14.70
CA LYS A 102 -2.04 -5.28 -15.49
C LYS A 102 -0.76 -4.50 -15.14
N ARG A 103 -0.89 -3.19 -14.93
CA ARG A 103 0.23 -2.33 -14.53
C ARG A 103 0.70 -2.69 -13.12
N SER A 104 -0.22 -2.80 -12.15
CA SER A 104 0.10 -3.14 -10.76
C SER A 104 0.79 -4.50 -10.66
N ILE A 105 0.26 -5.52 -11.34
CA ILE A 105 0.88 -6.87 -11.36
C ILE A 105 2.27 -6.82 -11.98
N ASN A 106 2.45 -6.19 -13.13
CA ASN A 106 3.75 -6.13 -13.80
C ASN A 106 4.78 -5.39 -12.94
N THR A 107 4.41 -4.26 -12.35
CA THR A 107 5.30 -3.48 -11.49
C THR A 107 5.70 -4.26 -10.24
N SER A 108 4.73 -4.91 -9.59
CA SER A 108 5.00 -5.73 -8.40
C SER A 108 5.85 -6.95 -8.74
N LEU A 109 5.55 -7.63 -9.85
CA LEU A 109 6.31 -8.80 -10.29
C LEU A 109 7.77 -8.46 -10.59
N THR A 110 8.03 -7.39 -11.34
CA THR A 110 9.41 -6.96 -11.65
C THR A 110 10.17 -6.58 -10.39
N THR A 111 9.53 -5.89 -9.44
CA THR A 111 10.14 -5.53 -8.16
C THR A 111 10.40 -6.76 -7.30
N LEU A 112 9.43 -7.68 -7.21
CA LEU A 112 9.59 -8.94 -6.48
C LEU A 112 10.72 -9.81 -7.04
N LEU A 113 10.87 -9.89 -8.37
CA LEU A 113 11.99 -10.62 -9.00
C LEU A 113 13.34 -10.00 -8.64
N ALA A 114 13.46 -8.66 -8.64
CA ALA A 114 14.68 -7.97 -8.25
C ALA A 114 15.02 -8.22 -6.76
N ILE A 115 14.04 -8.11 -5.86
CA ILE A 115 14.24 -8.33 -4.43
C ILE A 115 14.50 -9.82 -4.15
N LEU A 116 13.83 -10.73 -4.85
CA LEU A 116 14.08 -12.17 -4.71
C LEU A 116 15.52 -12.54 -5.12
N SER A 117 16.06 -11.94 -6.18
CA SER A 117 17.44 -12.15 -6.57
C SER A 117 18.43 -11.67 -5.49
N LEU A 118 18.13 -10.51 -4.86
CA LEU A 118 18.91 -10.02 -3.72
C LEU A 118 18.79 -10.93 -2.49
N TYR A 119 17.60 -11.50 -2.24
CA TYR A 119 17.40 -12.43 -1.14
C TYR A 119 18.22 -13.73 -1.33
N ILE A 120 18.26 -14.27 -2.56
CA ILE A 120 18.99 -15.51 -2.86
C ILE A 120 20.49 -15.30 -2.81
N MET A 121 20.98 -14.21 -3.41
CA MET A 121 22.42 -13.96 -3.59
C MET A 121 23.04 -13.08 -2.50
N GLY A 122 22.22 -12.45 -1.66
CA GLY A 122 22.68 -11.49 -0.65
C GLY A 122 23.27 -12.15 0.59
N VAL A 123 24.14 -11.39 1.27
CA VAL A 123 24.63 -11.73 2.62
C VAL A 123 23.50 -11.61 3.65
N GLU A 124 23.71 -12.15 4.85
CA GLU A 124 22.68 -12.27 5.88
C GLU A 124 21.96 -10.94 6.20
N SER A 125 22.69 -9.84 6.33
CA SER A 125 22.11 -8.51 6.58
C SER A 125 21.22 -8.01 5.44
N ILE A 126 21.48 -8.40 4.19
CA ILE A 126 20.63 -8.09 3.04
C ILE A 126 19.37 -8.96 3.07
N ARG A 127 19.49 -10.22 3.46
CA ARG A 127 18.32 -11.11 3.59
C ARG A 127 17.34 -10.63 4.65
N GLU A 128 17.83 -10.15 5.79
CA GLU A 128 16.98 -9.56 6.84
C GLU A 128 16.19 -8.35 6.34
N PHE A 129 16.76 -7.55 5.43
CA PHE A 129 16.09 -6.41 4.80
C PHE A 129 15.12 -6.83 3.71
N THR A 130 15.48 -7.80 2.87
CA THR A 130 14.69 -8.17 1.69
C THR A 130 13.47 -9.02 2.02
N LEU A 131 13.52 -9.81 3.09
CA LEU A 131 12.40 -10.67 3.49
C LEU A 131 11.11 -9.87 3.80
N PRO A 132 11.13 -8.80 4.64
CA PRO A 132 9.95 -7.97 4.86
C PRO A 132 9.50 -7.24 3.59
N LEU A 133 10.43 -6.90 2.70
CA LEU A 133 10.07 -6.29 1.42
C LEU A 133 9.28 -7.25 0.54
N LEU A 134 9.70 -8.52 0.44
CA LEU A 134 8.96 -9.54 -0.30
C LEU A 134 7.54 -9.71 0.24
N ALA A 135 7.41 -9.86 1.56
CA ALA A 135 6.11 -9.96 2.21
C ALA A 135 5.28 -8.69 2.02
N GLY A 136 5.85 -7.52 2.30
CA GLY A 136 5.15 -6.25 2.26
C GLY A 136 4.69 -5.83 0.88
N ILE A 137 5.50 -6.02 -0.16
CA ILE A 137 5.12 -5.70 -1.54
C ILE A 137 4.02 -6.63 -2.05
N THR A 138 4.10 -7.92 -1.72
CA THR A 138 3.05 -8.89 -2.08
C THR A 138 1.71 -8.52 -1.44
N VAL A 139 1.73 -8.24 -0.13
CA VAL A 139 0.52 -7.86 0.62
C VAL A 139 0.02 -6.48 0.20
N GLY A 140 0.90 -5.51 -0.03
CA GLY A 140 0.54 -4.16 -0.48
C GLY A 140 -0.14 -4.15 -1.84
N THR A 141 0.31 -4.98 -2.78
CA THR A 141 -0.37 -5.14 -4.07
C THR A 141 -1.77 -5.73 -3.89
N TYR A 142 -1.90 -6.74 -3.04
CA TYR A 142 -3.21 -7.32 -2.72
C TYR A 142 -4.13 -6.31 -2.03
N SER A 143 -3.65 -5.59 -1.02
CA SER A 143 -4.46 -4.63 -0.26
C SER A 143 -4.93 -3.45 -1.11
N SER A 144 -4.07 -2.94 -2.00
CA SER A 144 -4.42 -1.85 -2.92
C SER A 144 -5.56 -2.24 -3.85
N VAL A 145 -5.53 -3.47 -4.39
CA VAL A 145 -6.55 -3.98 -5.32
C VAL A 145 -7.85 -4.36 -4.59
N CYS A 146 -7.75 -5.11 -3.49
CA CYS A 146 -8.91 -5.76 -2.86
C CYS A 146 -9.49 -4.93 -1.71
N ILE A 147 -8.66 -4.24 -0.93
CA ILE A 147 -9.08 -3.56 0.30
C ILE A 147 -9.36 -2.07 0.04
N ALA A 148 -8.40 -1.33 -0.54
CA ALA A 148 -8.51 0.12 -0.66
C ALA A 148 -9.72 0.55 -1.50
N GLY A 149 -9.96 -0.10 -2.65
CA GLY A 149 -11.12 0.18 -3.51
C GLY A 149 -12.45 -0.08 -2.83
N SER A 150 -12.59 -1.24 -2.18
CA SER A 150 -13.81 -1.64 -1.46
C SER A 150 -14.10 -0.72 -0.29
N LEU A 151 -13.10 -0.36 0.50
CA LEU A 151 -13.23 0.59 1.61
C LEU A 151 -13.67 1.97 1.13
N TRP A 152 -13.10 2.46 0.04
CA TRP A 152 -13.48 3.73 -0.52
C TRP A 152 -14.96 3.77 -0.93
N VAL A 153 -15.50 2.69 -1.53
CA VAL A 153 -16.93 2.58 -1.87
C VAL A 153 -17.80 2.69 -0.62
N ILE A 154 -17.45 1.94 0.43
CA ILE A 154 -18.22 1.91 1.70
C ILE A 154 -18.20 3.31 2.35
N LEU A 155 -17.03 3.93 2.45
CA LEU A 155 -16.88 5.26 3.05
C LEU A 155 -17.64 6.33 2.27
N THR A 156 -17.55 6.31 0.93
CA THR A 156 -18.25 7.28 0.08
C THR A 156 -19.76 7.12 0.17
N LYS A 157 -20.28 5.88 0.20
CA LYS A 157 -21.73 5.63 0.43
C LYS A 157 -22.18 6.15 1.79
N LYS A 158 -21.38 5.98 2.84
CA LYS A 158 -21.71 6.46 4.19
C LYS A 158 -21.69 7.98 4.27
N LEU A 159 -20.70 8.64 3.69
CA LEU A 159 -20.58 10.10 3.67
C LEU A 159 -21.66 10.78 2.81
N ARG A 160 -22.18 10.11 1.78
CA ARG A 160 -23.30 10.64 0.97
C ARG A 160 -24.66 10.50 1.65
N LYS A 161 -24.78 9.67 2.69
CA LYS A 161 -26.01 9.48 3.47
C LYS A 161 -26.08 10.36 4.73
N ALA A 162 -24.96 10.90 5.17
CA ALA A 162 -24.85 11.85 6.29
C ALA A 162 -24.95 13.28 5.80
#